data_5b53e994d4a4c29ed5e30c367142a0f9
#
_entry.id   5b53e994d4a4c29ed5e30c367142a0f9
#
_cell.length_a   1.000
_cell.length_b   1.000
_cell.length_c   1.000
_cell.angle_alpha   90.00
_cell.angle_beta   90.00
_cell.angle_gamma   90.00
#
_symmetry.space_group_name_H-M   'P 1'
#
loop_
_entity.id
_entity.type
_entity.pdbx_description
1 polymer ?
#
loop_
_entity_poly.entity_id
_entity_poly.type
_entity_poly.pdbx_seq_one_letter_code
_entity_poly.pdbx_strand_id
1 'polypeptide(L)'
;KPHSFMTRCFVLPDLYAGKMHALVYRAWQRRVKGRDWFDFEWYVRNDVSLDFRHLQERIKEFSGEDVSREGFIERLRHRLATADIENVKQDVFPYIAQSQRRELDIWSNEYFLNLADRIKFL
;
A
#
# COMPACT_ATOMS: atom_id res chain seq x y z
N LYS A 1 14.42 20.58 -8.49
CA LYS A 1 13.64 21.78 -8.79
C LYS A 1 12.82 22.15 -7.57
N PRO A 2 12.75 23.45 -7.22
CA PRO A 2 12.06 23.87 -6.00
C PRO A 2 10.62 23.41 -5.93
N HIS A 3 9.86 23.54 -7.02
CA HIS A 3 8.46 23.16 -7.02
C HIS A 3 8.27 21.64 -6.92
N SER A 4 9.30 20.84 -7.18
CA SER A 4 9.21 19.38 -7.01
C SER A 4 8.97 18.99 -5.57
N PHE A 5 9.61 19.68 -4.63
CA PHE A 5 9.41 19.41 -3.22
C PHE A 5 7.96 19.71 -2.81
N MET A 6 7.43 20.85 -3.23
CA MET A 6 6.04 21.22 -2.94
C MET A 6 5.07 20.21 -3.52
N THR A 7 5.30 19.79 -4.76
CA THR A 7 4.48 18.78 -5.41
C THR A 7 4.46 17.49 -4.61
N ARG A 8 5.63 17.04 -4.14
CA ARG A 8 5.72 15.80 -3.37
C ARG A 8 4.94 15.90 -2.05
N CYS A 9 4.97 17.05 -1.39
CA CYS A 9 4.24 17.25 -0.13
C CYS A 9 2.73 17.12 -0.31
N PHE A 10 2.19 17.56 -1.45
CA PHE A 10 0.75 17.52 -1.69
C PHE A 10 0.29 16.28 -2.45
N VAL A 11 1.17 15.70 -3.29
CA VAL A 11 0.80 14.59 -4.17
C VAL A 11 1.00 13.24 -3.51
N LEU A 12 2.03 13.05 -2.70
CA LEU A 12 2.33 11.74 -2.11
C LEU A 12 1.18 11.16 -1.29
N PRO A 13 0.46 11.94 -0.44
CA PRO A 13 -0.67 11.37 0.29
C PRO A 13 -1.76 10.82 -0.63
N ASP A 14 -1.98 11.47 -1.77
CA ASP A 14 -2.97 11.02 -2.76
C ASP A 14 -2.51 9.78 -3.51
N LEU A 15 -1.23 9.75 -3.89
CA LEU A 15 -0.65 8.58 -4.54
C LEU A 15 -0.69 7.37 -3.61
N TYR A 16 -0.41 7.60 -2.34
CA TYR A 16 -0.49 6.58 -1.31
C TYR A 16 -1.92 6.02 -1.24
N ALA A 17 -2.92 6.91 -1.25
CA ALA A 17 -4.32 6.48 -1.24
C ALA A 17 -4.64 5.60 -2.44
N GLY A 18 -4.15 5.97 -3.62
CA GLY A 18 -4.33 5.15 -4.83
C GLY A 18 -3.72 3.77 -4.71
N LYS A 19 -2.52 3.69 -4.13
CA LYS A 19 -1.84 2.41 -3.93
C LYS A 19 -2.57 1.53 -2.90
N MET A 20 -3.06 2.13 -1.83
CA MET A 20 -3.80 1.38 -0.81
C MET A 20 -5.12 0.85 -1.36
N HIS A 21 -5.79 1.65 -2.19
CA HIS A 21 -6.99 1.17 -2.87
C HIS A 21 -6.67 -0.03 -3.76
N ALA A 22 -5.59 0.06 -4.53
CA ALA A 22 -5.19 -1.04 -5.40
C ALA A 22 -4.85 -2.30 -4.60
N LEU A 23 -4.08 -2.15 -3.52
CA LEU A 23 -3.62 -3.27 -2.72
C LEU A 23 -4.79 -4.03 -2.09
N VAL A 24 -5.79 -3.31 -1.58
CA VAL A 24 -6.91 -3.93 -0.86
C VAL A 24 -8.02 -4.38 -1.81
N TYR A 25 -8.36 -3.55 -2.79
CA TYR A 25 -9.57 -3.76 -3.59
C TYR A 25 -9.34 -4.47 -4.92
N ARG A 26 -8.08 -4.63 -5.35
CA ARG A 26 -7.76 -5.47 -6.50
C ARG A 26 -7.42 -6.90 -6.11
N ALA A 27 -7.60 -7.23 -4.84
CA ALA A 27 -7.26 -8.55 -4.32
C ALA A 27 -8.00 -9.69 -5.01
N TRP A 28 -9.18 -9.40 -5.56
CA TRP A 28 -9.99 -10.40 -6.25
C TRP A 28 -9.52 -10.69 -7.68
N GLN A 29 -8.61 -9.89 -8.21
CA GLN A 29 -8.09 -10.13 -9.55
C GLN A 29 -7.09 -11.29 -9.52
N ARG A 30 -6.94 -11.94 -10.66
CA ARG A 30 -6.12 -13.14 -10.80
C ARG A 30 -4.67 -12.93 -10.41
N ARG A 31 -4.15 -11.74 -10.71
CA ARG A 31 -2.72 -11.47 -10.55
C ARG A 31 -2.49 -10.55 -9.35
N VAL A 32 -1.62 -11.02 -8.46
CA VAL A 32 -1.10 -10.18 -7.39
C VAL A 32 -0.11 -9.18 -7.98
N LYS A 33 -0.21 -7.93 -7.58
CA LYS A 33 0.76 -6.92 -8.00
C LYS A 33 1.70 -6.61 -6.85
N GLY A 34 2.82 -7.32 -6.83
CA GLY A 34 3.82 -7.17 -5.78
C GLY A 34 4.36 -5.75 -5.65
N ARG A 35 4.32 -4.96 -6.74
CA ARG A 35 4.75 -3.57 -6.68
C ARG A 35 3.90 -2.72 -5.75
N ASP A 36 2.62 -3.03 -5.60
CA ASP A 36 1.77 -2.29 -4.66
C ASP A 36 2.22 -2.53 -3.22
N TRP A 37 2.69 -3.73 -2.92
CA TRP A 37 3.23 -4.08 -1.60
C TRP A 37 4.57 -3.38 -1.36
N PHE A 38 5.42 -3.35 -2.38
CA PHE A 38 6.70 -2.66 -2.31
C PHE A 38 6.50 -1.17 -2.07
N ASP A 39 5.55 -0.56 -2.78
CA ASP A 39 5.22 0.85 -2.62
C ASP A 39 4.62 1.14 -1.24
N PHE A 40 3.77 0.25 -0.74
CA PHE A 40 3.22 0.38 0.61
C PHE A 40 4.34 0.42 1.65
N GLU A 41 5.29 -0.51 1.56
CA GLU A 41 6.45 -0.52 2.44
C GLU A 41 7.20 0.82 2.37
N TRP A 42 7.42 1.31 1.16
CA TRP A 42 8.12 2.57 0.95
C TRP A 42 7.40 3.74 1.63
N TYR A 43 6.09 3.84 1.46
CA TYR A 43 5.31 4.93 2.06
C TYR A 43 5.40 4.91 3.58
N VAL A 44 5.28 3.73 4.18
CA VAL A 44 5.37 3.60 5.64
C VAL A 44 6.77 3.97 6.13
N ARG A 45 7.80 3.45 5.47
CA ARG A 45 9.19 3.68 5.89
C ARG A 45 9.61 5.14 5.73
N ASN A 46 9.02 5.85 4.81
CA ASN A 46 9.32 7.25 4.57
C ASN A 46 8.34 8.21 5.26
N ASP A 47 7.56 7.70 6.17
CA ASP A 47 6.63 8.48 7.01
C ASP A 47 5.66 9.34 6.20
N VAL A 48 5.25 8.88 5.02
CA VAL A 48 4.25 9.57 4.23
C VAL A 48 2.88 9.35 4.88
N SER A 49 2.11 10.42 5.05
CA SER A 49 0.76 10.32 5.60
C SER A 49 -0.22 9.91 4.51
N LEU A 50 -1.16 9.04 4.87
CA LEU A 50 -2.20 8.59 3.96
C LEU A 50 -3.37 9.57 3.99
N ASP A 51 -3.75 10.07 2.83
CA ASP A 51 -4.95 10.89 2.71
C ASP A 51 -6.17 9.95 2.70
N PHE A 52 -6.73 9.70 3.87
CA PHE A 52 -7.84 8.79 4.00
C PHE A 52 -9.10 9.31 3.31
N ARG A 53 -9.31 10.61 3.32
CA ARG A 53 -10.46 11.20 2.66
C ARG A 53 -10.46 10.89 1.16
N HIS A 54 -9.30 11.02 0.54
CA HIS A 54 -9.14 10.70 -0.88
C HIS A 54 -9.36 9.21 -1.13
N LEU A 55 -8.82 8.36 -0.26
CA LEU A 55 -9.03 6.92 -0.33
C LEU A 55 -10.51 6.57 -0.19
N GLN A 56 -11.21 7.20 0.74
CA GLN A 56 -12.62 6.97 0.98
C GLN A 56 -13.45 7.32 -0.27
N GLU A 57 -13.10 8.40 -0.94
CA GLU A 57 -13.76 8.80 -2.18
C GLU A 57 -13.54 7.77 -3.28
N ARG A 58 -12.31 7.25 -3.41
CA ARG A 58 -12.01 6.20 -4.39
C ARG A 58 -12.79 4.93 -4.13
N ILE A 59 -12.89 4.53 -2.88
CA ILE A 59 -13.65 3.33 -2.50
C ILE A 59 -15.11 3.52 -2.87
N LYS A 60 -15.67 4.69 -2.59
CA LYS A 60 -17.05 4.99 -2.90
C LYS A 60 -17.31 4.94 -4.41
N GLU A 61 -16.41 5.52 -5.20
CA GLU A 61 -16.54 5.50 -6.66
C GLU A 61 -16.46 4.08 -7.22
N PHE A 62 -15.58 3.26 -6.64
CA PHE A 62 -15.35 1.91 -7.13
C PHE A 62 -16.45 0.94 -6.73
N SER A 63 -16.89 0.97 -5.49
CA SER A 63 -17.81 -0.03 -4.94
C SER A 63 -19.11 0.53 -4.38
N GLY A 64 -19.25 1.85 -4.33
CA GLY A 64 -20.43 2.50 -3.75
C GLY A 64 -20.50 2.46 -2.24
N GLU A 65 -19.42 1.99 -1.58
CA GLU A 65 -19.42 1.85 -0.14
C GLU A 65 -18.85 3.07 0.57
N ASP A 66 -19.43 3.37 1.74
CA ASP A 66 -18.87 4.35 2.67
C ASP A 66 -18.10 3.55 3.72
N VAL A 67 -16.77 3.65 3.67
CA VAL A 67 -15.90 2.89 4.56
C VAL A 67 -15.25 3.81 5.56
N SER A 68 -15.36 3.45 6.84
CA SER A 68 -14.67 4.18 7.90
C SER A 68 -13.18 3.85 7.91
N ARG A 69 -12.40 4.66 8.62
CA ARG A 69 -10.97 4.39 8.79
C ARG A 69 -10.76 3.01 9.41
N GLU A 70 -11.50 2.70 10.46
CA GLU A 70 -11.42 1.41 11.14
C GLU A 70 -11.80 0.27 10.22
N GLY A 71 -12.85 0.46 9.43
CA GLY A 71 -13.28 -0.54 8.45
C GLY A 71 -12.22 -0.79 7.38
N PHE A 72 -11.57 0.26 6.91
CA PHE A 72 -10.49 0.14 5.95
C PHE A 72 -9.31 -0.63 6.55
N ILE A 73 -8.88 -0.26 7.75
CA ILE A 73 -7.75 -0.93 8.42
C ILE A 73 -8.05 -2.42 8.61
N GLU A 74 -9.28 -2.76 8.97
CA GLU A 74 -9.67 -4.15 9.11
C GLU A 74 -9.55 -4.92 7.80
N ARG A 75 -10.00 -4.33 6.71
CA ARG A 75 -9.88 -4.94 5.37
C ARG A 75 -8.42 -5.07 4.95
N LEU A 76 -7.63 -4.05 5.22
CA LEU A 76 -6.20 -4.08 4.93
C LEU A 76 -5.52 -5.20 5.71
N ARG A 77 -5.78 -5.30 7.00
CA ARG A 77 -5.17 -6.35 7.83
C ARG A 77 -5.57 -7.73 7.35
N HIS A 78 -6.81 -7.92 6.98
CA HIS A 78 -7.26 -9.20 6.45
C HIS A 78 -6.51 -9.54 5.16
N ARG A 79 -6.40 -8.58 4.26
CA ARG A 79 -5.67 -8.76 3.00
C ARG A 79 -4.20 -9.14 3.25
N LEU A 80 -3.55 -8.43 4.17
CA LEU A 80 -2.14 -8.67 4.48
C LEU A 80 -1.93 -10.02 5.16
N ALA A 81 -2.88 -10.42 6.01
CA ALA A 81 -2.77 -11.68 6.74
C ALA A 81 -3.01 -12.90 5.86
N THR A 82 -3.83 -12.79 4.82
CA THR A 82 -4.24 -13.93 4.02
C THR A 82 -3.51 -14.06 2.68
N ALA A 83 -2.69 -13.07 2.32
CA ALA A 83 -1.99 -13.09 1.05
C ALA A 83 -0.90 -14.16 1.01
N ASP A 84 -0.67 -14.70 -0.18
CA ASP A 84 0.47 -15.59 -0.44
C ASP A 84 1.72 -14.73 -0.66
N ILE A 85 2.50 -14.56 0.38
CA ILE A 85 3.67 -13.69 0.36
C ILE A 85 4.73 -14.16 -0.65
N GLU A 86 4.88 -15.45 -0.87
CA GLU A 86 5.84 -15.93 -1.86
C GLU A 86 5.44 -15.50 -3.27
N ASN A 87 4.16 -15.50 -3.56
CA ASN A 87 3.63 -15.00 -4.83
C ASN A 87 3.90 -13.50 -4.98
N VAL A 88 3.69 -12.75 -3.90
CA VAL A 88 3.94 -11.31 -3.89
C VAL A 88 5.41 -11.02 -4.19
N LYS A 89 6.31 -11.76 -3.53
CA LYS A 89 7.75 -11.62 -3.75
C LYS A 89 8.13 -11.93 -5.20
N GLN A 90 7.60 -13.01 -5.75
CA GLN A 90 7.90 -13.41 -7.11
C GLN A 90 7.43 -12.38 -8.12
N ASP A 91 6.27 -11.79 -7.89
CA ASP A 91 5.74 -10.78 -8.80
C ASP A 91 6.59 -9.51 -8.82
N VAL A 92 7.10 -9.09 -7.68
CA VAL A 92 7.87 -7.85 -7.58
C VAL A 92 9.35 -8.03 -7.93
N PHE A 93 9.87 -9.25 -7.78
CA PHE A 93 11.30 -9.53 -7.91
C PHE A 93 11.95 -8.96 -9.19
N PRO A 94 11.34 -9.11 -10.38
CA PRO A 94 11.95 -8.59 -11.60
C PRO A 94 12.06 -7.07 -11.67
N TYR A 95 11.28 -6.37 -10.84
CA TYR A 95 11.21 -4.91 -10.86
C TYR A 95 12.11 -4.25 -9.83
N ILE A 96 12.79 -5.04 -9.00
CA ILE A 96 13.62 -4.54 -7.91
C ILE A 96 15.09 -4.59 -8.32
N ALA A 97 15.83 -3.50 -8.05
CA ALA A 97 17.26 -3.48 -8.29
C ALA A 97 17.94 -4.62 -7.52
N GLN A 98 18.95 -5.23 -8.15
CA GLN A 98 19.65 -6.37 -7.56
C GLN A 98 20.15 -6.08 -6.14
N SER A 99 20.62 -4.85 -5.92
CA SER A 99 21.12 -4.43 -4.60
C SER A 99 20.03 -4.40 -3.52
N GLN A 100 18.76 -4.35 -3.92
CA GLN A 100 17.64 -4.25 -3.00
C GLN A 100 16.91 -5.57 -2.81
N ARG A 101 17.28 -6.61 -3.55
CA ARG A 101 16.55 -7.89 -3.50
C ARG A 101 16.62 -8.57 -2.15
N ARG A 102 17.68 -8.31 -1.38
CA ARG A 102 17.82 -8.85 -0.03
C ARG A 102 16.73 -8.34 0.91
N GLU A 103 16.19 -7.17 0.64
CA GLU A 103 15.14 -6.60 1.48
C GLU A 103 13.87 -7.43 1.43
N LEU A 104 13.68 -8.22 0.39
CA LEU A 104 12.53 -9.11 0.30
C LEU A 104 12.60 -10.27 1.29
N ASP A 105 13.78 -10.57 1.82
CA ASP A 105 13.95 -11.68 2.76
C ASP A 105 13.17 -11.48 4.05
N ILE A 106 12.92 -10.23 4.43
CA ILE A 106 12.16 -9.92 5.65
C ILE A 106 10.66 -9.92 5.42
N TRP A 107 10.22 -9.99 4.17
CA TRP A 107 8.80 -9.93 3.85
C TRP A 107 8.08 -11.19 4.35
N SER A 108 7.05 -10.97 5.16
CA SER A 108 6.14 -11.98 5.65
C SER A 108 4.79 -11.32 5.87
N ASN A 109 3.75 -12.11 6.05
CA ASN A 109 2.44 -11.55 6.40
C ASN A 109 2.54 -10.71 7.67
N GLU A 110 3.27 -11.22 8.67
CA GLU A 110 3.45 -10.52 9.95
C GLU A 110 4.20 -9.20 9.79
N TYR A 111 5.23 -9.18 8.95
CA TYR A 111 5.96 -7.95 8.66
C TYR A 111 5.03 -6.86 8.14
N PHE A 112 4.17 -7.21 7.17
CA PHE A 112 3.23 -6.25 6.60
C PHE A 112 2.14 -5.84 7.58
N LEU A 113 1.68 -6.74 8.44
CA LEU A 113 0.74 -6.38 9.50
C LEU A 113 1.37 -5.35 10.44
N ASN A 114 2.64 -5.49 10.76
CA ASN A 114 3.35 -4.52 11.58
C ASN A 114 3.46 -3.17 10.87
N LEU A 115 3.68 -3.18 9.56
CA LEU A 115 3.68 -1.94 8.78
C LEU A 115 2.31 -1.25 8.83
N ALA A 116 1.24 -2.02 8.77
CA ALA A 116 -0.11 -1.46 8.83
C ALA A 116 -0.35 -0.70 10.14
N ASP A 117 0.23 -1.17 11.24
CA ASP A 117 0.11 -0.50 12.53
C ASP A 117 0.87 0.84 12.58
N ARG A 118 1.75 1.07 11.62
CA ARG A 118 2.57 2.27 11.55
C ARG A 118 2.03 3.30 10.55
N ILE A 119 0.91 3.04 9.91
CA ILE A 119 0.31 3.99 8.96
C ILE A 119 -0.03 5.28 9.68
N LYS A 120 0.39 6.39 9.08
CA LYS A 120 0.02 7.72 9.55
C LYS A 120 -1.08 8.26 8.66
N PHE A 121 -2.07 8.87 9.26
CA PHE A 121 -3.17 9.48 8.52
C PHE A 121 -3.00 10.99 8.48
N LEU A 122 -3.29 11.56 7.32
CA LEU A 122 -3.24 13.00 7.13
C LEU A 122 -4.35 13.69 7.90
#